data_5413c7f78bf51cb5e264238fdbaafd9a
#
_entry.id   5413c7f78bf51cb5e264238fdbaafd9a
#
_cell.length_a   1.000
_cell.length_b   1.000
_cell.length_c   1.000
_cell.angle_alpha   90.00
_cell.angle_beta   90.00
_cell.angle_gamma   90.00
#
_symmetry.space_group_name_H-M   'P 1'
#
loop_
_entity.id
_entity.type
_entity.pdbx_description
1 polymer ?
#
loop_
_entity_poly.entity_id
_entity_poly.type
_entity_poly.pdbx_seq_one_letter_code
_entity_poly.pdbx_strand_id
1 'polypeptide(L)'
;IVKACYITHLCFKYICDYIKIGMTEKEIAYEIEKFFRDNGADGLAFATIVASGKNSSRPHAVPTDKKIEAGDAITIDMGCKYKGYCSDMTRTIFAGYVPVQIQKVYDLVLKNELQTLQEYKDGASIRIVSKMVENDFRINGYDLIHSLGHGVGLDIHEMPFINGKNDNNLKANMVVTNEPGIYIPGGFGVRIEDTCLITKSGCINLTKSDKNYIIVGKWE
;
A
#
# COMPACT_ATOMS: atom_id res chain seq x y z
N ILE A 1 -6.87 -10.32 12.19
CA ILE A 1 -6.59 -9.44 11.04
C ILE A 1 -7.31 -8.10 11.21
N VAL A 2 -8.66 -8.03 11.37
CA VAL A 2 -9.42 -6.76 11.48
C VAL A 2 -8.84 -5.80 12.52
N LYS A 3 -8.44 -6.32 13.71
CA LYS A 3 -7.83 -5.47 14.75
C LYS A 3 -6.42 -5.01 14.35
N ALA A 4 -5.64 -5.84 13.66
CA ALA A 4 -4.33 -5.45 13.12
C ALA A 4 -4.50 -4.32 12.08
N CYS A 5 -5.42 -4.48 11.11
CA CYS A 5 -5.75 -3.42 10.13
C CYS A 5 -6.23 -2.13 10.79
N TYR A 6 -7.00 -2.23 11.88
CA TYR A 6 -7.44 -1.04 12.63
C TYR A 6 -6.27 -0.31 13.31
N ILE A 7 -5.32 -1.04 13.90
CA ILE A 7 -4.11 -0.44 14.48
C ILE A 7 -3.27 0.23 13.39
N THR A 8 -3.13 -0.41 12.23
CA THR A 8 -2.42 0.15 11.06
C THR A 8 -3.10 1.44 10.56
N HIS A 9 -4.44 1.46 10.50
CA HIS A 9 -5.19 2.68 10.16
C HIS A 9 -4.93 3.82 11.15
N LEU A 10 -4.94 3.54 12.46
CA LEU A 10 -4.63 4.56 13.48
C LEU A 10 -3.19 5.07 13.37
N CYS A 11 -2.24 4.16 13.11
CA CYS A 11 -0.84 4.51 12.87
C CYS A 11 -0.70 5.45 11.68
N PHE A 12 -1.33 5.12 10.55
CA PHE A 12 -1.28 5.97 9.36
C PHE A 12 -1.80 7.39 9.63
N LYS A 13 -2.93 7.48 10.32
CA LYS A 13 -3.50 8.78 10.69
C LYS A 13 -2.53 9.58 11.54
N TYR A 14 -1.95 8.95 12.56
CA TYR A 14 -0.94 9.57 13.43
C TYR A 14 0.30 10.01 12.64
N ILE A 15 0.82 9.17 11.74
CA ILE A 15 2.01 9.45 10.95
C ILE A 15 1.80 10.60 9.97
N CYS A 16 0.60 10.75 9.40
CA CYS A 16 0.29 11.91 8.55
C CYS A 16 0.41 13.24 9.32
N ASP A 17 0.05 13.26 10.58
CA ASP A 17 0.19 14.45 11.45
C ASP A 17 1.62 14.64 11.94
N TYR A 18 2.39 13.55 12.09
CA TYR A 18 3.75 13.54 12.62
C TYR A 18 4.79 14.01 11.61
N ILE A 19 4.67 13.61 10.33
CA ILE A 19 5.67 13.86 9.29
C ILE A 19 5.88 15.35 9.06
N LYS A 20 7.16 15.76 9.09
CA LYS A 20 7.61 17.12 8.74
C LYS A 20 8.70 17.06 7.67
N ILE A 21 8.75 18.08 6.83
CA ILE A 21 9.86 18.28 5.89
C ILE A 21 11.17 18.35 6.69
N GLY A 22 12.21 17.68 6.20
CA GLY A 22 13.51 17.56 6.85
C GLY A 22 13.70 16.32 7.75
N MET A 23 12.61 15.59 8.11
CA MET A 23 12.73 14.28 8.76
C MET A 23 13.30 13.27 7.79
N THR A 24 14.00 12.26 8.29
CA THR A 24 14.52 11.15 7.49
C THR A 24 13.48 10.03 7.34
N GLU A 25 13.62 9.21 6.29
CA GLU A 25 12.80 8.01 6.10
C GLU A 25 12.91 7.06 7.31
N LYS A 26 14.12 6.91 7.88
CA LYS A 26 14.36 6.08 9.07
C LYS A 26 13.63 6.60 10.32
N GLU A 27 13.64 7.90 10.57
CA GLU A 27 12.93 8.49 11.72
C GLU A 27 11.42 8.21 11.62
N ILE A 28 10.83 8.31 10.43
CA ILE A 28 9.42 8.01 10.20
C ILE A 28 9.16 6.51 10.40
N ALA A 29 10.00 5.63 9.84
CA ALA A 29 9.85 4.19 10.00
C ALA A 29 9.97 3.74 11.47
N TYR A 30 10.89 4.34 12.22
CA TYR A 30 11.03 4.09 13.65
C TYR A 30 9.78 4.52 14.44
N GLU A 31 9.21 5.67 14.11
CA GLU A 31 7.99 6.16 14.79
C GLU A 31 6.77 5.30 14.48
N ILE A 32 6.68 4.73 13.27
CA ILE A 32 5.66 3.74 12.92
C ILE A 32 5.79 2.49 13.80
N GLU A 33 6.99 1.92 13.93
CA GLU A 33 7.23 0.75 14.77
C GLU A 33 6.90 1.04 16.24
N LYS A 34 7.34 2.19 16.74
CA LYS A 34 7.05 2.65 18.10
C LYS A 34 5.54 2.74 18.33
N PHE A 35 4.80 3.38 17.40
CA PHE A 35 3.35 3.51 17.49
C PHE A 35 2.66 2.13 17.57
N PHE A 36 3.06 1.17 16.74
CA PHE A 36 2.49 -0.18 16.77
C PHE A 36 2.66 -0.84 18.13
N ARG A 37 3.86 -0.78 18.72
CA ARG A 37 4.15 -1.35 20.05
C ARG A 37 3.34 -0.67 21.16
N ASP A 38 3.28 0.65 21.14
CA ASP A 38 2.55 1.46 22.12
C ASP A 38 1.03 1.22 22.06
N ASN A 39 0.50 0.77 20.90
CA ASN A 39 -0.91 0.48 20.69
C ASN A 39 -1.27 -1.01 20.72
N GLY A 40 -0.39 -1.83 21.31
CA GLY A 40 -0.67 -3.23 21.66
C GLY A 40 -0.53 -4.21 20.50
N ALA A 41 0.20 -3.87 19.45
CA ALA A 41 0.63 -4.85 18.46
C ALA A 41 1.75 -5.73 19.02
N ASP A 42 1.82 -6.99 18.56
CA ASP A 42 2.89 -7.92 18.92
C ASP A 42 4.24 -7.48 18.34
N GLY A 43 4.21 -6.72 17.23
CA GLY A 43 5.36 -6.19 16.50
C GLY A 43 4.99 -5.84 15.07
N LEU A 44 6.01 -5.64 14.24
CA LEU A 44 5.84 -5.45 12.80
C LEU A 44 5.40 -6.75 12.11
N ALA A 45 4.56 -6.67 11.08
CA ALA A 45 4.26 -7.79 10.19
C ALA A 45 5.43 -8.04 9.22
N PHE A 46 6.09 -6.97 8.80
CA PHE A 46 7.28 -6.94 7.93
C PHE A 46 8.09 -5.66 8.18
N ALA A 47 9.27 -5.56 7.59
CA ALA A 47 10.09 -4.35 7.68
C ALA A 47 9.37 -3.18 6.99
N THR A 48 9.00 -2.15 7.75
CA THR A 48 8.28 -0.98 7.25
C THR A 48 9.05 -0.31 6.11
N ILE A 49 8.35 0.00 5.02
CA ILE A 49 8.88 0.80 3.92
C ILE A 49 8.46 2.26 4.14
N VAL A 50 9.42 3.15 4.18
CA VAL A 50 9.23 4.59 4.01
C VAL A 50 10.19 5.02 2.93
N ALA A 51 9.67 5.34 1.76
CA ALA A 51 10.47 5.65 0.58
C ALA A 51 10.00 6.97 -0.04
N SER A 52 10.88 7.96 -0.12
CA SER A 52 10.54 9.31 -0.55
C SER A 52 11.27 9.73 -1.84
N GLY A 53 10.61 10.53 -2.68
CA GLY A 53 11.15 11.01 -3.95
C GLY A 53 11.71 9.86 -4.79
N LYS A 54 12.99 9.91 -5.17
CA LYS A 54 13.62 8.86 -5.99
C LYS A 54 13.65 7.48 -5.33
N ASN A 55 13.67 7.39 -4.00
CA ASN A 55 13.66 6.09 -3.32
C ASN A 55 12.33 5.36 -3.53
N SER A 56 11.21 6.09 -3.66
CA SER A 56 9.88 5.49 -3.90
C SER A 56 9.79 4.76 -5.25
N SER A 57 10.74 5.00 -6.20
CA SER A 57 10.80 4.27 -7.46
C SER A 57 11.19 2.78 -7.32
N ARG A 58 11.49 2.33 -6.10
CA ARG A 58 11.82 0.93 -5.79
C ARG A 58 10.70 0.31 -4.96
N PRO A 59 10.02 -0.75 -5.45
CA PRO A 59 8.90 -1.38 -4.73
C PRO A 59 9.24 -1.81 -3.31
N HIS A 60 10.44 -2.36 -3.12
CA HIS A 60 10.95 -2.87 -1.83
C HIS A 60 12.11 -1.99 -1.32
N ALA A 61 11.88 -0.68 -1.29
CA ALA A 61 12.88 0.25 -0.76
C ALA A 61 13.06 0.04 0.75
N VAL A 62 14.29 0.19 1.21
CA VAL A 62 14.62 0.22 2.64
C VAL A 62 14.72 1.68 3.07
N PRO A 63 14.15 2.08 4.22
CA PRO A 63 14.29 3.46 4.74
C PRO A 63 15.74 3.87 4.90
N THR A 64 16.08 5.06 4.41
CA THR A 64 17.44 5.62 4.41
C THR A 64 17.52 6.89 5.26
N ASP A 65 18.72 7.51 5.32
CA ASP A 65 18.92 8.82 5.93
C ASP A 65 18.51 9.99 4.99
N LYS A 66 17.86 9.68 3.84
CA LYS A 66 17.29 10.72 2.97
C LYS A 66 16.25 11.50 3.74
N LYS A 67 16.39 12.83 3.70
CA LYS A 67 15.42 13.76 4.27
C LYS A 67 14.24 13.96 3.33
N ILE A 68 13.05 14.06 3.90
CA ILE A 68 11.82 14.42 3.18
C ILE A 68 11.95 15.85 2.67
N GLU A 69 11.71 16.06 1.40
CA GLU A 69 11.77 17.34 0.72
C GLU A 69 10.38 17.73 0.18
N ALA A 70 10.14 19.04 0.04
CA ALA A 70 8.88 19.53 -0.55
C ALA A 70 8.72 18.99 -1.99
N GLY A 71 7.54 18.44 -2.29
CA GLY A 71 7.24 17.79 -3.56
C GLY A 71 7.59 16.30 -3.62
N ASP A 72 8.17 15.71 -2.57
CA ASP A 72 8.36 14.26 -2.54
C ASP A 72 7.01 13.52 -2.51
N ALA A 73 6.87 12.50 -3.36
CA ALA A 73 5.97 11.40 -3.10
C ALA A 73 6.61 10.51 -2.03
N ILE A 74 5.86 10.16 -1.00
CA ILE A 74 6.31 9.31 0.11
C ILE A 74 5.44 8.07 0.10
N THR A 75 5.99 6.95 -0.34
CA THR A 75 5.35 5.64 -0.22
C THR A 75 5.61 5.10 1.19
N ILE A 76 4.55 4.88 1.95
CA ILE A 76 4.57 4.27 3.27
C ILE A 76 3.83 2.94 3.16
N ASP A 77 4.58 1.85 3.34
CA ASP A 77 4.06 0.50 3.35
C ASP A 77 4.34 -0.10 4.74
N MET A 78 3.26 -0.42 5.45
CA MET A 78 3.30 -0.77 6.85
C MET A 78 2.23 -1.77 7.25
N GLY A 79 2.60 -2.65 8.16
CA GLY A 79 1.72 -3.62 8.77
C GLY A 79 2.20 -4.04 10.15
N CYS A 80 1.25 -4.38 11.01
CA CYS A 80 1.57 -4.91 12.34
C CYS A 80 1.02 -6.32 12.52
N LYS A 81 1.55 -7.04 13.50
CA LYS A 81 0.98 -8.29 14.01
C LYS A 81 0.13 -7.99 15.25
N TYR A 82 -1.04 -8.60 15.32
CA TYR A 82 -1.89 -8.58 16.50
C TYR A 82 -2.45 -9.98 16.76
N LYS A 83 -2.09 -10.55 17.91
CA LYS A 83 -2.37 -11.96 18.26
C LYS A 83 -1.94 -12.92 17.15
N GLY A 84 -0.74 -12.70 16.63
CA GLY A 84 -0.10 -13.49 15.57
C GLY A 84 -0.55 -13.18 14.15
N TYR A 85 -1.66 -12.46 13.92
CA TYR A 85 -2.17 -12.15 12.59
C TYR A 85 -1.63 -10.83 12.05
N CYS A 86 -1.27 -10.83 10.76
CA CYS A 86 -0.72 -9.68 10.06
C CYS A 86 -1.82 -8.72 9.57
N SER A 87 -1.44 -7.46 9.41
CA SER A 87 -2.09 -6.48 8.53
C SER A 87 -1.10 -6.00 7.48
N ASP A 88 -1.62 -5.42 6.40
CA ASP A 88 -0.85 -4.89 5.30
C ASP A 88 -1.55 -3.68 4.69
N MET A 89 -0.84 -2.59 4.47
CA MET A 89 -1.39 -1.38 3.87
C MET A 89 -0.30 -0.47 3.34
N THR A 90 -0.41 -0.09 2.08
CA THR A 90 0.41 0.99 1.49
C THR A 90 -0.42 2.22 1.18
N ARG A 91 0.14 3.38 1.46
CA ARG A 91 -0.33 4.68 0.95
C ARG A 91 0.84 5.48 0.39
N THR A 92 0.60 6.21 -0.69
CA THR A 92 1.51 7.22 -1.19
C THR A 92 0.94 8.60 -0.83
N ILE A 93 1.70 9.39 -0.09
CA ILE A 93 1.35 10.74 0.38
C ILE A 93 2.37 11.76 -0.14
N PHE A 94 2.15 13.04 0.07
CA PHE A 94 2.96 14.10 -0.54
C PHE A 94 3.46 15.11 0.50
N ALA A 95 4.73 15.49 0.42
CA ALA A 95 5.32 16.51 1.27
C ALA A 95 5.06 17.91 0.70
N GLY A 96 4.38 18.76 1.43
CA GLY A 96 4.14 20.16 1.10
C GLY A 96 3.13 20.40 -0.04
N TYR A 97 3.30 19.76 -1.19
CA TYR A 97 2.40 19.86 -2.34
C TYR A 97 2.45 18.60 -3.23
N VAL A 98 1.45 18.45 -4.11
CA VAL A 98 1.40 17.35 -5.09
C VAL A 98 1.99 17.81 -6.42
N PRO A 99 3.14 17.27 -6.87
CA PRO A 99 3.71 17.60 -8.18
C PRO A 99 2.79 17.14 -9.32
N VAL A 100 2.58 17.99 -10.33
CA VAL A 100 1.69 17.70 -11.47
C VAL A 100 2.09 16.43 -12.23
N GLN A 101 3.39 16.16 -12.36
CA GLN A 101 3.90 14.97 -13.05
C GLN A 101 3.53 13.65 -12.32
N ILE A 102 3.26 13.71 -11.00
CA ILE A 102 2.89 12.53 -10.22
C ILE A 102 1.38 12.29 -10.24
N GLN A 103 0.58 13.35 -10.37
CA GLN A 103 -0.88 13.25 -10.31
C GLN A 103 -1.45 12.22 -11.30
N LYS A 104 -1.02 12.28 -12.57
CA LYS A 104 -1.49 11.34 -13.60
C LYS A 104 -1.21 9.88 -13.24
N VAL A 105 -0.03 9.60 -12.67
CA VAL A 105 0.36 8.24 -12.24
C VAL A 105 -0.47 7.83 -11.02
N TYR A 106 -0.62 8.74 -10.08
CA TYR A 106 -1.42 8.49 -8.88
C TYR A 106 -2.88 8.16 -9.21
N ASP A 107 -3.50 8.96 -10.08
CA ASP A 107 -4.89 8.76 -10.51
C ASP A 107 -5.07 7.43 -11.23
N LEU A 108 -4.09 7.01 -12.03
CA LEU A 108 -4.12 5.72 -12.72
C LEU A 108 -4.01 4.55 -11.72
N VAL A 109 -3.12 4.65 -10.73
CA VAL A 109 -2.98 3.64 -9.67
C VAL A 109 -4.25 3.58 -8.82
N LEU A 110 -4.78 4.73 -8.39
CA LEU A 110 -6.02 4.79 -7.59
C LEU A 110 -7.23 4.23 -8.36
N LYS A 111 -7.37 4.58 -9.65
CA LYS A 111 -8.41 4.02 -10.52
C LYS A 111 -8.36 2.49 -10.53
N ASN A 112 -7.17 1.92 -10.73
CA ASN A 112 -6.99 0.47 -10.81
C ASN A 112 -7.21 -0.21 -9.46
N GLU A 113 -6.79 0.42 -8.36
CA GLU A 113 -7.07 -0.08 -7.01
C GLU A 113 -8.59 -0.15 -6.77
N LEU A 114 -9.33 0.91 -7.05
CA LEU A 114 -10.78 0.94 -6.87
C LEU A 114 -11.53 -0.02 -7.79
N GLN A 115 -11.10 -0.17 -9.04
CA GLN A 115 -11.69 -1.12 -9.98
C GLN A 115 -11.46 -2.57 -9.54
N THR A 116 -10.26 -2.89 -9.06
CA THR A 116 -9.95 -4.24 -8.56
C THR A 116 -10.83 -4.61 -7.37
N LEU A 117 -11.11 -3.68 -6.45
CA LEU A 117 -12.02 -3.95 -5.33
C LEU A 117 -13.44 -4.31 -5.79
N GLN A 118 -13.91 -3.78 -6.92
CA GLN A 118 -15.23 -4.11 -7.48
C GLN A 118 -15.26 -5.52 -8.08
N GLU A 119 -14.11 -6.02 -8.56
CA GLU A 119 -13.97 -7.36 -9.14
C GLU A 119 -13.71 -8.45 -8.10
N TYR A 120 -13.23 -8.08 -6.90
CA TYR A 120 -12.92 -9.03 -5.82
C TYR A 120 -14.19 -9.61 -5.21
N LYS A 121 -14.46 -10.90 -5.50
CA LYS A 121 -15.58 -11.67 -4.97
C LYS A 121 -15.32 -13.17 -5.10
N ASP A 122 -16.12 -13.98 -4.45
CA ASP A 122 -16.10 -15.44 -4.61
C ASP A 122 -16.26 -15.84 -6.09
N GLY A 123 -15.39 -16.73 -6.56
CA GLY A 123 -15.36 -17.20 -7.94
C GLY A 123 -14.64 -16.26 -8.93
N ALA A 124 -14.21 -15.06 -8.55
CA ALA A 124 -13.46 -14.18 -9.44
C ALA A 124 -12.12 -14.83 -9.86
N SER A 125 -11.83 -14.84 -11.16
CA SER A 125 -10.57 -15.37 -11.68
C SER A 125 -9.41 -14.45 -11.33
N ILE A 126 -8.44 -14.96 -10.59
CA ILE A 126 -7.22 -14.23 -10.19
C ILE A 126 -6.47 -13.73 -11.43
N ARG A 127 -6.31 -14.60 -12.45
CA ARG A 127 -5.67 -14.24 -13.71
C ARG A 127 -6.37 -13.07 -14.40
N ILE A 128 -7.70 -13.11 -14.52
CA ILE A 128 -8.46 -12.08 -15.25
C ILE A 128 -8.33 -10.75 -14.53
N VAL A 129 -8.49 -10.71 -13.22
CA VAL A 129 -8.38 -9.48 -12.42
C VAL A 129 -6.97 -8.89 -12.52
N SER A 130 -5.91 -9.71 -12.39
CA SER A 130 -4.55 -9.21 -12.55
C SER A 130 -4.27 -8.69 -13.95
N LYS A 131 -4.73 -9.41 -14.99
CA LYS A 131 -4.56 -8.99 -16.40
C LYS A 131 -5.29 -7.69 -16.73
N MET A 132 -6.40 -7.40 -16.08
CA MET A 132 -7.10 -6.13 -16.23
C MET A 132 -6.18 -4.96 -15.85
N VAL A 133 -5.54 -5.02 -14.69
CA VAL A 133 -4.60 -3.99 -14.21
C VAL A 133 -3.34 -3.92 -15.07
N GLU A 134 -2.72 -5.09 -15.38
CA GLU A 134 -1.56 -5.17 -16.26
C GLU A 134 -1.82 -4.51 -17.63
N ASN A 135 -3.01 -4.73 -18.20
CA ASN A 135 -3.39 -4.17 -19.50
C ASN A 135 -3.65 -2.65 -19.42
N ASP A 136 -4.36 -2.17 -18.37
CA ASP A 136 -4.62 -0.74 -18.23
C ASP A 136 -3.31 0.04 -18.01
N PHE A 137 -2.39 -0.50 -17.21
CA PHE A 137 -1.06 0.09 -17.05
C PHE A 137 -0.29 0.13 -18.38
N ARG A 138 -0.25 -0.98 -19.13
CA ARG A 138 0.45 -1.08 -20.41
C ARG A 138 -0.07 -0.10 -21.47
N ILE A 139 -1.40 0.05 -21.58
CA ILE A 139 -2.02 1.01 -22.50
C ILE A 139 -1.60 2.45 -22.16
N ASN A 140 -1.34 2.74 -20.88
CA ASN A 140 -0.86 4.03 -20.42
C ASN A 140 0.68 4.16 -20.40
N GLY A 141 1.42 3.15 -20.90
CA GLY A 141 2.89 3.18 -21.02
C GLY A 141 3.63 2.74 -19.77
N TYR A 142 2.98 1.98 -18.86
CA TYR A 142 3.56 1.48 -17.63
C TYR A 142 3.42 -0.04 -17.50
N ASP A 143 4.18 -0.65 -16.61
CA ASP A 143 4.10 -2.08 -16.29
C ASP A 143 3.75 -2.29 -14.81
N LEU A 144 2.97 -3.35 -14.53
CA LEU A 144 2.84 -3.91 -13.20
C LEU A 144 3.99 -4.89 -12.98
N ILE A 145 4.99 -4.49 -12.20
CA ILE A 145 6.28 -5.21 -12.06
C ILE A 145 6.33 -6.20 -10.90
N HIS A 146 5.26 -6.31 -10.13
CA HIS A 146 5.07 -7.28 -9.04
C HIS A 146 3.66 -7.89 -9.09
N SER A 147 3.35 -8.83 -8.20
CA SER A 147 2.00 -9.37 -8.07
C SER A 147 1.03 -8.26 -7.68
N LEU A 148 -0.21 -8.32 -8.19
CA LEU A 148 -1.27 -7.37 -7.81
C LEU A 148 -1.68 -7.51 -6.35
N GLY A 149 -1.31 -8.63 -5.71
CA GLY A 149 -1.58 -8.90 -4.30
C GLY A 149 -1.22 -10.32 -3.89
N HIS A 150 -1.50 -10.61 -2.64
CA HIS A 150 -1.26 -11.92 -2.01
C HIS A 150 -2.24 -12.18 -0.87
N GLY A 151 -2.30 -13.42 -0.39
CA GLY A 151 -2.99 -13.77 0.85
C GLY A 151 -2.29 -13.17 2.07
N VAL A 152 -3.07 -12.84 3.09
CA VAL A 152 -2.57 -12.34 4.40
C VAL A 152 -3.22 -13.13 5.53
N GLY A 153 -2.42 -13.59 6.48
CA GLY A 153 -2.90 -14.36 7.63
C GLY A 153 -1.95 -14.31 8.81
N LEU A 154 -1.44 -15.46 9.23
CA LEU A 154 -0.37 -15.58 10.23
C LEU A 154 0.97 -15.16 9.63
N ASP A 155 1.18 -15.48 8.36
CA ASP A 155 2.29 -14.95 7.59
C ASP A 155 1.83 -13.74 6.77
N ILE A 156 2.77 -12.83 6.50
CA ILE A 156 2.47 -11.65 5.69
C ILE A 156 2.17 -12.04 4.24
N HIS A 157 2.87 -13.01 3.70
CA HIS A 157 2.65 -13.53 2.37
C HIS A 157 2.13 -14.98 2.44
N GLU A 158 0.84 -15.14 2.14
CA GLU A 158 0.19 -16.45 2.04
C GLU A 158 -0.42 -16.64 0.63
N MET A 159 -0.78 -17.86 0.31
CA MET A 159 -1.58 -18.13 -0.90
C MET A 159 -3.01 -17.59 -0.76
N PRO A 160 -3.62 -17.13 -1.86
CA PRO A 160 -3.10 -17.11 -3.23
C PRO A 160 -2.24 -15.88 -3.54
N PHE A 161 -1.27 -16.01 -4.45
CA PHE A 161 -0.66 -14.85 -5.08
C PHE A 161 -1.54 -14.36 -6.23
N ILE A 162 -1.86 -13.07 -6.24
CA ILE A 162 -2.74 -12.44 -7.23
C ILE A 162 -1.88 -11.94 -8.39
N ASN A 163 -1.75 -12.73 -9.44
CA ASN A 163 -0.96 -12.37 -10.62
C ASN A 163 -1.51 -13.03 -11.91
N GLY A 164 -1.07 -12.54 -13.05
CA GLY A 164 -1.54 -12.98 -14.37
C GLY A 164 -1.15 -14.41 -14.77
N LYS A 165 -0.47 -15.17 -13.89
CA LYS A 165 -0.10 -16.59 -14.12
C LYS A 165 -0.92 -17.54 -13.24
N ASN A 166 -1.70 -17.03 -12.28
CA ASN A 166 -2.47 -17.86 -11.36
C ASN A 166 -3.86 -18.17 -11.93
N ASP A 167 -4.12 -19.43 -12.24
CA ASP A 167 -5.38 -19.92 -12.82
C ASP A 167 -6.49 -20.19 -11.78
N ASN A 168 -6.21 -20.02 -10.50
CA ASN A 168 -7.20 -20.21 -9.46
C ASN A 168 -8.21 -19.05 -9.41
N ASN A 169 -9.31 -19.30 -8.71
CA ASN A 169 -10.29 -18.28 -8.40
C ASN A 169 -10.21 -17.87 -6.94
N LEU A 170 -10.55 -16.62 -6.64
CA LEU A 170 -10.78 -16.16 -5.28
C LEU A 170 -11.94 -16.94 -4.65
N LYS A 171 -11.87 -17.17 -3.34
CA LYS A 171 -12.94 -17.85 -2.59
C LYS A 171 -13.36 -17.00 -1.41
N ALA A 172 -14.65 -17.06 -1.07
CA ALA A 172 -15.16 -16.42 0.12
C ALA A 172 -14.35 -16.82 1.37
N ASN A 173 -14.15 -15.89 2.28
CA ASN A 173 -13.33 -15.94 3.49
C ASN A 173 -11.80 -15.89 3.27
N MET A 174 -11.31 -15.79 2.03
CA MET A 174 -9.92 -15.39 1.81
C MET A 174 -9.71 -13.94 2.24
N VAL A 175 -8.56 -13.66 2.85
CA VAL A 175 -8.08 -12.30 3.08
C VAL A 175 -6.87 -12.09 2.15
N VAL A 176 -6.95 -11.09 1.30
CA VAL A 176 -5.95 -10.82 0.26
C VAL A 176 -5.66 -9.34 0.16
N THR A 177 -4.46 -8.98 -0.30
CA THR A 177 -4.13 -7.60 -0.65
C THR A 177 -4.59 -7.25 -2.07
N ASN A 178 -4.68 -5.95 -2.33
CA ASN A 178 -4.86 -5.34 -3.64
C ASN A 178 -3.93 -4.12 -3.68
N GLU A 179 -2.82 -4.22 -4.38
CA GLU A 179 -1.67 -3.30 -4.26
C GLU A 179 -1.10 -2.84 -5.62
N PRO A 180 -1.92 -2.33 -6.56
CA PRO A 180 -1.36 -1.82 -7.81
C PRO A 180 -0.33 -0.72 -7.54
N GLY A 181 0.79 -0.77 -8.27
CA GLY A 181 1.86 0.21 -8.15
C GLY A 181 2.57 0.48 -9.47
N ILE A 182 2.98 1.73 -9.69
CA ILE A 182 3.76 2.18 -10.83
C ILE A 182 5.04 2.83 -10.31
N TYR A 183 6.17 2.45 -10.88
CA TYR A 183 7.50 2.87 -10.44
C TYR A 183 8.30 3.40 -11.63
N ILE A 184 8.73 4.65 -11.56
CA ILE A 184 9.51 5.34 -12.60
C ILE A 184 10.98 5.32 -12.19
N PRO A 185 11.83 4.50 -12.82
CA PRO A 185 13.23 4.38 -12.42
C PRO A 185 13.96 5.73 -12.34
N GLY A 186 14.56 6.00 -11.18
CA GLY A 186 15.24 7.27 -10.90
C GLY A 186 14.34 8.48 -10.71
N GLY A 187 13.03 8.31 -10.80
CA GLY A 187 12.02 9.32 -10.60
C GLY A 187 11.27 9.16 -9.28
N PHE A 188 10.15 8.48 -9.32
CA PHE A 188 9.26 8.25 -8.17
C PHE A 188 8.46 6.96 -8.34
N GLY A 189 7.79 6.52 -7.30
CA GLY A 189 6.80 5.43 -7.33
C GLY A 189 5.51 5.83 -6.63
N VAL A 190 4.44 5.16 -7.03
CA VAL A 190 3.12 5.24 -6.39
C VAL A 190 2.60 3.84 -6.20
N ARG A 191 2.25 3.46 -4.98
CA ARG A 191 1.48 2.25 -4.63
C ARG A 191 0.34 2.64 -3.70
N ILE A 192 -0.83 2.07 -3.95
CA ILE A 192 -2.01 2.18 -3.07
C ILE A 192 -2.48 0.76 -2.83
N GLU A 193 -2.57 0.39 -1.57
CA GLU A 193 -2.86 -0.98 -1.17
C GLU A 193 -3.90 -1.06 -0.07
N ASP A 194 -4.80 -2.00 -0.22
CA ASP A 194 -5.73 -2.40 0.82
C ASP A 194 -5.70 -3.92 1.07
N THR A 195 -5.90 -4.31 2.33
CA THR A 195 -6.23 -5.69 2.72
C THR A 195 -7.75 -5.89 2.68
N CYS A 196 -8.20 -6.92 2.00
CA CYS A 196 -9.62 -7.17 1.71
C CYS A 196 -10.06 -8.57 2.14
N LEU A 197 -11.23 -8.68 2.76
CA LEU A 197 -11.92 -9.94 3.00
C LEU A 197 -12.86 -10.24 1.82
N ILE A 198 -12.63 -11.36 1.14
CA ILE A 198 -13.49 -11.82 0.04
C ILE A 198 -14.81 -12.35 0.60
N THR A 199 -15.92 -11.91 -0.01
CA THR A 199 -17.27 -12.37 0.33
C THR A 199 -17.94 -13.01 -0.90
N LYS A 200 -19.13 -13.56 -0.73
CA LYS A 200 -19.89 -14.18 -1.85
C LYS A 200 -20.24 -13.19 -2.95
N SER A 201 -20.45 -11.91 -2.64
CA SER A 201 -20.96 -10.92 -3.60
C SER A 201 -20.02 -9.73 -3.82
N GLY A 202 -18.84 -9.72 -3.22
CA GLY A 202 -17.87 -8.62 -3.31
C GLY A 202 -16.74 -8.81 -2.32
N CYS A 203 -16.12 -7.73 -1.86
CA CYS A 203 -15.13 -7.74 -0.78
C CYS A 203 -15.42 -6.67 0.27
N ILE A 204 -14.86 -6.88 1.45
CA ILE A 204 -14.87 -5.90 2.53
C ILE A 204 -13.45 -5.38 2.69
N ASN A 205 -13.23 -4.10 2.39
CA ASN A 205 -11.96 -3.45 2.67
C ASN A 205 -11.77 -3.33 4.19
N LEU A 206 -10.67 -3.90 4.71
CA LEU A 206 -10.32 -3.90 6.13
C LEU A 206 -9.41 -2.72 6.51
N THR A 207 -8.70 -2.12 5.54
CA THR A 207 -7.80 -0.98 5.71
C THR A 207 -8.47 0.30 5.19
N LYS A 208 -9.13 1.03 6.09
CA LYS A 208 -10.05 2.14 5.74
C LYS A 208 -9.40 3.52 5.69
N SER A 209 -8.08 3.60 5.56
CA SER A 209 -7.37 4.88 5.42
C SER A 209 -7.68 5.54 4.08
N ASP A 210 -7.78 6.87 4.10
CA ASP A 210 -8.06 7.66 2.90
C ASP A 210 -7.04 7.37 1.77
N LYS A 211 -7.52 7.40 0.54
CA LYS A 211 -6.78 7.17 -0.70
C LYS A 211 -6.73 8.41 -1.61
N ASN A 212 -7.26 9.54 -1.16
CA ASN A 212 -7.11 10.81 -1.87
C ASN A 212 -5.68 11.37 -1.70
N TYR A 213 -5.39 12.49 -2.37
CA TYR A 213 -4.13 13.20 -2.17
C TYR A 213 -4.01 13.70 -0.74
N ILE A 214 -3.15 13.07 0.04
CA ILE A 214 -2.84 13.50 1.41
C ILE A 214 -1.54 14.30 1.36
N ILE A 215 -1.59 15.54 1.83
CA ILE A 215 -0.44 16.44 1.88
C ILE A 215 -0.02 16.62 3.33
N VAL A 216 1.22 16.25 3.64
CA VAL A 216 1.84 16.36 4.95
C VAL A 216 2.94 17.41 4.99
N GLY A 217 3.40 17.78 6.18
CA GLY A 217 4.53 18.71 6.35
C GLY A 217 4.28 20.08 5.73
N LYS A 218 3.04 20.58 5.74
CA LYS A 218 2.74 21.95 5.30
C LYS A 218 3.52 22.93 6.15
N TRP A 219 4.03 23.97 5.52
CA TRP A 219 4.61 25.11 6.24
C TRP A 219 3.48 25.78 7.04
N GLU A 220 3.72 26.03 8.33
CA GLU A 220 2.88 26.93 9.12
C GLU A 220 3.03 28.38 8.67
#